data_ba724275f380127de43d56405adcf746
#
_entry.id   ba724275f380127de43d56405adcf746
#
_cell.length_a   1.000
_cell.length_b   1.000
_cell.length_c   1.000
_cell.angle_alpha   90.00
_cell.angle_beta   90.00
_cell.angle_gamma   90.00
#
_symmetry.space_group_name_H-M   'P 1'
#
loop_
_entity.id
_entity.type
_entity.pdbx_description
1 polymer ?
#
loop_
_entity_poly.entity_id
_entity_poly.type
_entity_poly.pdbx_seq_one_letter_code
_entity_poly.pdbx_strand_id
1 'polypeptide(L)'
;MTLPTLSNHDRLSDMVGRQPTDIIFQKGNHSLVYLIHGVTGTPVEMRYLARGLARHGRDVYATTLPGHCTSLRDLIRTSEQQWREHVATQLAYARERYEYVYVAGLSAGALLSLEASTMVAVDGVGVMSPTFFYDGWNTPRSHAILPLALKLVPECLQHLLFHLDGPPYGVKDAMIQANIRASYTPSSVFHEWVNLWWEGHESEAAGNGTDPPSAASKGYPLFPLRTLTEIDRLMRRVKRRLESVSAPTLILQASDDDMTGPRNAQFVYDEIVSVQKRIVMLEDCYHVITVDRQRQAVVKHLNEFFGASTLASHGVRKLDQEERVAH
;
A
#
# COMPACT_ATOMS: atom_id res chain seq x y z
N MET A 1 -23.78 -21.16 9.07
CA MET A 1 -22.88 -21.03 10.21
C MET A 1 -22.89 -19.56 10.61
N THR A 2 -23.60 -19.18 11.65
CA THR A 2 -23.66 -17.80 12.15
C THR A 2 -22.30 -17.45 12.73
N LEU A 3 -21.67 -16.37 12.21
CA LEU A 3 -20.43 -15.83 12.78
C LEU A 3 -20.69 -15.53 14.28
N PRO A 4 -19.75 -15.86 15.17
CA PRO A 4 -19.88 -15.52 16.57
C PRO A 4 -20.07 -14.02 16.71
N THR A 5 -21.06 -13.59 17.50
CA THR A 5 -21.29 -12.20 17.90
C THR A 5 -20.12 -11.72 18.77
N LEU A 6 -18.97 -11.45 18.15
CA LEU A 6 -17.90 -10.69 18.79
C LEU A 6 -18.43 -9.29 19.05
N SER A 7 -18.20 -8.76 20.25
CA SER A 7 -18.56 -7.39 20.58
C SER A 7 -17.97 -6.45 19.51
N ASN A 8 -18.76 -5.51 19.03
CA ASN A 8 -18.38 -4.62 17.92
C ASN A 8 -17.10 -3.78 18.19
N HIS A 9 -16.56 -3.80 19.41
CA HIS A 9 -15.43 -2.96 19.83
C HIS A 9 -14.04 -3.57 19.57
N ASP A 10 -13.92 -4.91 19.34
CA ASP A 10 -12.61 -5.58 19.43
C ASP A 10 -12.07 -6.14 18.10
N ARG A 11 -12.78 -5.92 16.98
CA ARG A 11 -12.42 -6.56 15.70
C ARG A 11 -11.07 -6.15 15.11
N LEU A 12 -10.65 -4.90 15.31
CA LEU A 12 -9.39 -4.36 14.78
C LEU A 12 -8.37 -4.01 15.87
N SER A 13 -8.78 -3.89 17.15
CA SER A 13 -7.87 -3.65 18.26
C SER A 13 -6.85 -4.79 18.42
N ASP A 14 -7.28 -6.02 18.16
CA ASP A 14 -6.51 -7.24 18.30
C ASP A 14 -5.92 -7.74 16.97
N MET A 15 -5.81 -6.86 15.98
CA MET A 15 -5.19 -7.20 14.70
C MET A 15 -3.79 -7.76 14.91
N VAL A 16 -3.52 -8.92 14.35
CA VAL A 16 -2.21 -9.60 14.45
C VAL A 16 -1.11 -8.69 13.89
N GLY A 17 -0.04 -8.49 14.67
CA GLY A 17 1.09 -7.66 14.25
C GLY A 17 0.76 -6.17 14.12
N ARG A 18 -0.30 -5.69 14.79
CA ARG A 18 -0.68 -4.28 14.83
C ARG A 18 0.47 -3.42 15.33
N GLN A 19 0.68 -2.29 14.64
CA GLN A 19 1.68 -1.28 14.99
C GLN A 19 1.01 -0.02 15.56
N PRO A 20 1.67 0.74 16.43
CA PRO A 20 1.14 2.01 16.96
C PRO A 20 0.85 3.06 15.87
N THR A 21 1.52 2.95 14.74
CA THR A 21 1.41 3.85 13.57
C THR A 21 0.29 3.48 12.62
N ASP A 22 -0.38 2.34 12.81
CA ASP A 22 -1.52 1.93 12.00
C ASP A 22 -2.68 2.92 12.16
N ILE A 23 -3.40 3.16 11.06
CA ILE A 23 -4.58 4.04 11.07
C ILE A 23 -5.84 3.19 11.02
N ILE A 24 -6.68 3.36 12.04
CA ILE A 24 -7.89 2.57 12.22
C ILE A 24 -9.11 3.48 12.29
N PHE A 25 -10.12 3.18 11.47
CA PHE A 25 -11.47 3.72 11.58
C PHE A 25 -12.43 2.54 11.74
N GLN A 26 -12.90 2.30 12.94
CA GLN A 26 -13.81 1.20 13.24
C GLN A 26 -15.12 1.74 13.83
N LYS A 27 -16.24 1.32 13.22
CA LYS A 27 -17.61 1.62 13.68
C LYS A 27 -18.48 0.38 13.79
N GLY A 28 -17.88 -0.80 13.59
CA GLY A 28 -18.60 -2.07 13.64
C GLY A 28 -19.40 -2.37 12.37
N ASN A 29 -18.93 -1.90 11.22
CA ASN A 29 -19.54 -2.18 9.94
C ASN A 29 -19.32 -3.65 9.51
N HIS A 30 -20.10 -4.12 8.54
CA HIS A 30 -19.96 -5.49 8.00
C HIS A 30 -18.80 -5.63 7.01
N SER A 31 -18.26 -4.50 6.53
CA SER A 31 -17.19 -4.46 5.54
C SER A 31 -15.94 -3.78 6.07
N LEU A 32 -14.78 -4.38 5.78
CA LEU A 32 -13.46 -3.81 6.02
C LEU A 32 -12.78 -3.46 4.71
N VAL A 33 -12.14 -2.29 4.67
CA VAL A 33 -11.14 -1.95 3.64
C VAL A 33 -9.76 -1.94 4.29
N TYR A 34 -8.90 -2.84 3.83
CA TYR A 34 -7.51 -2.94 4.25
C TYR A 34 -6.63 -2.15 3.27
N LEU A 35 -5.87 -1.17 3.78
CA LEU A 35 -5.07 -0.23 2.98
C LEU A 35 -3.57 -0.45 3.20
N ILE A 36 -2.80 -0.42 2.10
CA ILE A 36 -1.36 -0.68 2.09
C ILE A 36 -0.64 0.51 1.43
N HIS A 37 0.26 1.15 2.18
CA HIS A 37 1.06 2.28 1.70
C HIS A 37 2.18 1.84 0.74
N GLY A 38 2.81 2.82 0.07
CA GLY A 38 3.96 2.60 -0.79
C GLY A 38 5.25 2.27 -0.02
N VAL A 39 6.26 1.76 -0.72
CA VAL A 39 7.59 1.56 -0.13
C VAL A 39 8.20 2.91 0.26
N THR A 40 8.95 2.95 1.36
CA THR A 40 9.46 4.17 2.01
C THR A 40 8.38 5.13 2.52
N GLY A 41 7.10 4.91 2.18
CA GLY A 41 5.96 5.66 2.69
C GLY A 41 5.51 5.23 4.09
N THR A 42 4.38 5.75 4.52
CA THR A 42 3.78 5.45 5.82
C THR A 42 2.25 5.35 5.69
N PRO A 43 1.53 4.80 6.68
CA PRO A 43 0.06 4.82 6.67
C PRO A 43 -0.55 6.22 6.57
N VAL A 44 0.22 7.28 6.85
CA VAL A 44 -0.25 8.67 6.74
C VAL A 44 -0.66 9.03 5.32
N GLU A 45 0.01 8.48 4.29
CA GLU A 45 -0.38 8.69 2.89
C GLU A 45 -1.73 8.07 2.54
N MET A 46 -2.21 7.12 3.34
CA MET A 46 -3.53 6.51 3.24
C MET A 46 -4.61 7.22 4.08
N ARG A 47 -4.23 8.14 4.96
CA ARG A 47 -5.15 8.74 5.96
C ARG A 47 -6.36 9.41 5.34
N TYR A 48 -6.17 10.17 4.24
CA TYR A 48 -7.28 10.84 3.57
C TYR A 48 -8.27 9.84 2.97
N LEU A 49 -7.75 8.84 2.28
CA LEU A 49 -8.52 7.74 1.71
C LEU A 49 -9.26 6.96 2.80
N ALA A 50 -8.56 6.58 3.88
CA ALA A 50 -9.14 5.85 5.00
C ALA A 50 -10.31 6.60 5.64
N ARG A 51 -10.12 7.89 5.91
CA ARG A 51 -11.20 8.75 6.45
C ARG A 51 -12.38 8.88 5.49
N GLY A 52 -12.10 8.99 4.19
CA GLY A 52 -13.13 9.06 3.14
C GLY A 52 -13.98 7.79 3.13
N LEU A 53 -13.37 6.63 3.05
CA LEU A 53 -14.06 5.34 3.04
C LEU A 53 -14.83 5.07 4.35
N ALA A 54 -14.28 5.48 5.50
CA ALA A 54 -14.96 5.37 6.79
C ALA A 54 -16.23 6.24 6.88
N ARG A 55 -16.25 7.42 6.24
CA ARG A 55 -17.44 8.26 6.15
C ARG A 55 -18.55 7.62 5.30
N HIS A 56 -18.18 6.74 4.38
CA HIS A 56 -19.10 5.96 3.56
C HIS A 56 -19.51 4.61 4.19
N GLY A 57 -19.35 4.46 5.51
CA GLY A 57 -19.89 3.31 6.26
C GLY A 57 -19.04 2.05 6.16
N ARG A 58 -17.71 2.18 6.02
CA ARG A 58 -16.79 1.05 6.03
C ARG A 58 -15.88 1.11 7.24
N ASP A 59 -15.53 -0.02 7.82
CA ASP A 59 -14.38 -0.10 8.71
C ASP A 59 -13.12 -0.06 7.86
N VAL A 60 -12.07 0.62 8.33
CA VAL A 60 -10.83 0.79 7.56
C VAL A 60 -9.63 0.53 8.45
N TYR A 61 -8.68 -0.22 7.92
CA TYR A 61 -7.39 -0.50 8.54
C TYR A 61 -6.27 -0.18 7.56
N ALA A 62 -5.48 0.85 7.83
CA ALA A 62 -4.28 1.14 7.07
C ALA A 62 -3.06 0.65 7.86
N THR A 63 -2.44 -0.40 7.36
CA THR A 63 -1.33 -1.10 8.01
C THR A 63 -0.01 -0.35 7.86
N THR A 64 0.86 -0.51 8.83
CA THR A 64 2.28 -0.19 8.73
C THR A 64 3.03 -1.45 8.30
N LEU A 65 3.68 -1.40 7.15
CA LEU A 65 4.49 -2.53 6.67
C LEU A 65 5.72 -2.75 7.56
N PRO A 66 6.17 -4.00 7.75
CA PRO A 66 7.42 -4.29 8.46
C PRO A 66 8.59 -3.44 7.97
N GLY A 67 9.40 -2.93 8.88
CA GLY A 67 10.55 -2.07 8.60
C GLY A 67 10.21 -0.61 8.27
N HIS A 68 8.91 -0.22 8.28
CA HIS A 68 8.47 1.14 8.07
C HIS A 68 8.10 1.82 9.40
N CYS A 69 8.17 3.16 9.43
CA CYS A 69 7.89 3.97 10.63
C CYS A 69 8.80 3.65 11.84
N THR A 70 9.93 3.04 11.61
CA THR A 70 10.95 2.68 12.61
C THR A 70 12.29 3.32 12.24
N SER A 71 13.22 2.57 11.71
CA SER A 71 14.52 3.07 11.23
C SER A 71 14.80 2.63 9.80
N LEU A 72 15.63 3.37 9.07
CA LEU A 72 16.11 2.96 7.74
C LEU A 72 16.85 1.60 7.80
N ARG A 73 17.50 1.29 8.94
CA ARG A 73 18.15 0.01 9.20
C ARG A 73 17.15 -1.14 9.21
N ASP A 74 15.98 -0.95 9.82
CA ASP A 74 14.92 -1.96 9.84
C ASP A 74 14.35 -2.18 8.43
N LEU A 75 14.16 -1.11 7.66
CA LEU A 75 13.73 -1.20 6.27
C LEU A 75 14.72 -2.02 5.42
N ILE A 76 16.03 -1.76 5.54
CA ILE A 76 17.07 -2.50 4.84
C ILE A 76 17.09 -4.00 5.20
N ARG A 77 16.78 -4.33 6.45
CA ARG A 77 16.73 -5.71 6.94
C ARG A 77 15.44 -6.45 6.60
N THR A 78 14.41 -5.72 6.17
CA THR A 78 13.11 -6.31 5.86
C THR A 78 13.07 -6.83 4.43
N SER A 79 12.56 -8.04 4.25
CA SER A 79 12.39 -8.69 2.95
C SER A 79 10.96 -8.51 2.40
N GLU A 80 10.81 -8.69 1.08
CA GLU A 80 9.50 -8.74 0.42
C GLU A 80 8.62 -9.88 0.97
N GLN A 81 9.24 -10.96 1.42
CA GLN A 81 8.52 -12.07 2.04
C GLN A 81 7.84 -11.64 3.34
N GLN A 82 8.53 -10.88 4.20
CA GLN A 82 7.95 -10.37 5.44
C GLN A 82 6.78 -9.42 5.17
N TRP A 83 6.87 -8.57 4.14
CA TRP A 83 5.74 -7.71 3.74
C TRP A 83 4.53 -8.54 3.31
N ARG A 84 4.73 -9.54 2.46
CA ARG A 84 3.65 -10.41 1.97
C ARG A 84 3.00 -11.22 3.08
N GLU A 85 3.81 -11.83 3.95
CA GLU A 85 3.33 -12.63 5.07
C GLU A 85 2.54 -11.76 6.06
N HIS A 86 3.02 -10.56 6.36
CA HIS A 86 2.31 -9.60 7.21
C HIS A 86 0.92 -9.26 6.65
N VAL A 87 0.87 -8.86 5.38
CA VAL A 87 -0.39 -8.51 4.71
C VAL A 87 -1.35 -9.71 4.64
N ALA A 88 -0.85 -10.88 4.25
CA ALA A 88 -1.68 -12.08 4.15
C ALA A 88 -2.23 -12.52 5.52
N THR A 89 -1.43 -12.45 6.58
CA THR A 89 -1.84 -12.79 7.95
C THR A 89 -2.93 -11.84 8.46
N GLN A 90 -2.76 -10.53 8.26
CA GLN A 90 -3.75 -9.54 8.68
C GLN A 90 -5.04 -9.64 7.87
N LEU A 91 -4.96 -9.90 6.57
CA LEU A 91 -6.15 -10.12 5.74
C LEU A 91 -6.88 -11.41 6.10
N ALA A 92 -6.17 -12.49 6.40
CA ALA A 92 -6.79 -13.73 6.87
C ALA A 92 -7.54 -13.50 8.19
N TYR A 93 -6.91 -12.79 9.13
CA TYR A 93 -7.55 -12.39 10.37
C TYR A 93 -8.83 -11.56 10.14
N ALA A 94 -8.77 -10.61 9.20
CA ALA A 94 -9.91 -9.78 8.82
C ALA A 94 -11.03 -10.61 8.18
N ARG A 95 -10.68 -11.58 7.31
CA ARG A 95 -11.65 -12.44 6.61
C ARG A 95 -12.51 -13.28 7.55
N GLU A 96 -11.97 -13.66 8.69
CA GLU A 96 -12.73 -14.39 9.71
C GLU A 96 -13.77 -13.51 10.47
N ARG A 97 -13.61 -12.19 10.41
CA ARG A 97 -14.35 -11.23 11.26
C ARG A 97 -15.28 -10.30 10.50
N TYR A 98 -15.08 -10.19 9.19
CA TYR A 98 -15.89 -9.32 8.33
C TYR A 98 -16.59 -10.12 7.24
N GLU A 99 -17.80 -9.73 6.95
CA GLU A 99 -18.59 -10.31 5.87
C GLU A 99 -18.00 -9.97 4.50
N TYR A 100 -17.52 -8.73 4.35
CA TYR A 100 -16.83 -8.25 3.13
C TYR A 100 -15.47 -7.69 3.48
N VAL A 101 -14.44 -8.15 2.77
CA VAL A 101 -13.07 -7.71 2.94
C VAL A 101 -12.51 -7.22 1.61
N TYR A 102 -12.11 -5.96 1.57
CA TYR A 102 -11.47 -5.33 0.43
C TYR A 102 -10.03 -5.01 0.77
N VAL A 103 -9.15 -5.09 -0.22
CA VAL A 103 -7.76 -4.69 -0.09
C VAL A 103 -7.43 -3.63 -1.12
N ALA A 104 -6.74 -2.56 -0.73
CA ALA A 104 -6.25 -1.57 -1.68
C ALA A 104 -4.86 -1.07 -1.29
N GLY A 105 -4.01 -0.83 -2.28
CA GLY A 105 -2.65 -0.39 -2.03
C GLY A 105 -2.12 0.58 -3.08
N LEU A 106 -1.12 1.35 -2.68
CA LEU A 106 -0.42 2.33 -3.52
C LEU A 106 0.97 1.83 -3.87
N SER A 107 1.37 1.93 -5.15
CA SER A 107 2.74 1.63 -5.60
C SER A 107 3.14 0.18 -5.26
N ALA A 108 4.15 -0.05 -4.43
CA ALA A 108 4.49 -1.38 -3.90
C ALA A 108 3.32 -2.00 -3.10
N GLY A 109 2.52 -1.17 -2.40
CA GLY A 109 1.29 -1.62 -1.75
C GLY A 109 0.26 -2.17 -2.74
N ALA A 110 0.21 -1.64 -3.96
CA ALA A 110 -0.64 -2.18 -5.03
C ALA A 110 -0.20 -3.59 -5.44
N LEU A 111 1.11 -3.84 -5.53
CA LEU A 111 1.66 -5.17 -5.78
C LEU A 111 1.30 -6.15 -4.65
N LEU A 112 1.43 -5.71 -3.40
CA LEU A 112 1.05 -6.51 -2.24
C LEU A 112 -0.45 -6.80 -2.20
N SER A 113 -1.30 -5.86 -2.62
CA SER A 113 -2.76 -6.06 -2.72
C SER A 113 -3.12 -7.13 -3.76
N LEU A 114 -2.46 -7.09 -4.92
CA LEU A 114 -2.62 -8.12 -5.96
C LEU A 114 -2.15 -9.49 -5.47
N GLU A 115 -0.95 -9.58 -4.89
CA GLU A 115 -0.42 -10.85 -4.35
C GLU A 115 -1.32 -11.41 -3.25
N ALA A 116 -1.73 -10.58 -2.29
CA ALA A 116 -2.56 -11.01 -1.16
C ALA A 116 -3.93 -11.53 -1.60
N SER A 117 -4.52 -10.97 -2.65
CA SER A 117 -5.79 -11.43 -3.21
C SER A 117 -5.72 -12.83 -3.82
N THR A 118 -4.52 -13.33 -4.14
CA THR A 118 -4.30 -14.71 -4.57
C THR A 118 -4.11 -15.70 -3.40
N MET A 119 -3.92 -15.19 -2.19
CA MET A 119 -3.65 -15.98 -0.98
C MET A 119 -4.86 -16.00 -0.05
N VAL A 120 -5.61 -14.91 0.01
CA VAL A 120 -6.79 -14.74 0.87
C VAL A 120 -7.95 -14.28 0.00
N ALA A 121 -9.11 -14.91 0.17
CA ALA A 121 -10.32 -14.52 -0.54
C ALA A 121 -10.75 -13.11 -0.13
N VAL A 122 -10.79 -12.19 -1.10
CA VAL A 122 -11.24 -10.80 -0.92
C VAL A 122 -12.39 -10.49 -1.87
N ASP A 123 -13.26 -9.57 -1.47
CA ASP A 123 -14.45 -9.17 -2.24
C ASP A 123 -14.14 -8.07 -3.27
N GLY A 124 -12.92 -7.54 -3.28
CA GLY A 124 -12.40 -6.62 -4.30
C GLY A 124 -11.02 -6.08 -3.98
N VAL A 125 -10.32 -5.67 -5.04
CA VAL A 125 -8.95 -5.15 -5.01
C VAL A 125 -8.92 -3.75 -5.60
N GLY A 126 -8.29 -2.80 -4.89
CA GLY A 126 -7.95 -1.47 -5.36
C GLY A 126 -6.44 -1.37 -5.65
N VAL A 127 -6.08 -1.18 -6.90
CA VAL A 127 -4.71 -1.07 -7.37
C VAL A 127 -4.43 0.38 -7.72
N MET A 128 -3.62 1.09 -6.92
CA MET A 128 -3.33 2.51 -7.09
C MET A 128 -1.88 2.70 -7.52
N SER A 129 -1.66 3.31 -8.70
CA SER A 129 -0.33 3.57 -9.28
C SER A 129 0.60 2.35 -9.19
N PRO A 130 0.23 1.19 -9.78
CA PRO A 130 1.05 -0.02 -9.68
C PRO A 130 2.45 0.19 -10.25
N THR A 131 3.46 -0.46 -9.65
CA THR A 131 4.88 -0.27 -10.01
C THR A 131 5.49 -1.57 -10.54
N PHE A 132 5.33 -1.81 -11.84
CA PHE A 132 5.98 -2.92 -12.56
C PHE A 132 7.09 -2.45 -13.48
N PHE A 133 7.04 -1.19 -13.90
CA PHE A 133 8.01 -0.54 -14.77
C PHE A 133 8.25 0.88 -14.27
N TYR A 134 9.50 1.27 -14.14
CA TYR A 134 9.91 2.63 -13.82
C TYR A 134 10.01 3.44 -15.13
N ASP A 135 8.87 3.86 -15.67
CA ASP A 135 8.73 4.52 -16.97
C ASP A 135 7.98 5.86 -16.90
N GLY A 136 7.86 6.43 -15.70
CA GLY A 136 7.33 7.78 -15.49
C GLY A 136 8.26 8.85 -16.08
N TRP A 137 7.70 10.03 -16.32
CA TRP A 137 8.42 11.12 -17.01
C TRP A 137 9.62 11.68 -16.22
N ASN A 138 9.65 11.54 -14.88
CA ASN A 138 10.74 11.98 -14.01
C ASN A 138 11.74 10.86 -13.69
N THR A 139 11.57 9.67 -14.26
CA THR A 139 12.47 8.55 -14.02
C THR A 139 13.87 8.88 -14.53
N PRO A 140 14.92 8.90 -13.68
CA PRO A 140 16.28 9.21 -14.11
C PRO A 140 16.79 8.21 -15.18
N ARG A 141 17.53 8.70 -16.16
CA ARG A 141 18.16 7.82 -17.19
C ARG A 141 19.06 6.75 -16.58
N SER A 142 19.62 6.99 -15.39
CA SER A 142 20.39 6.01 -14.62
C SER A 142 19.55 4.79 -14.19
N HIS A 143 18.21 4.87 -14.17
CA HIS A 143 17.36 3.72 -13.91
C HIS A 143 17.48 2.63 -14.99
N ALA A 144 17.92 2.96 -16.20
CA ALA A 144 18.21 1.95 -17.24
C ALA A 144 19.30 0.95 -16.81
N ILE A 145 20.23 1.36 -15.95
CA ILE A 145 21.28 0.49 -15.41
C ILE A 145 20.89 -0.17 -14.06
N LEU A 146 19.77 0.21 -13.47
CA LEU A 146 19.32 -0.34 -12.18
C LEU A 146 19.22 -1.87 -12.20
N PRO A 147 18.62 -2.54 -13.21
CA PRO A 147 18.58 -4.00 -13.25
C PRO A 147 19.97 -4.65 -13.28
N LEU A 148 20.94 -3.97 -13.86
CA LEU A 148 22.33 -4.44 -13.89
C LEU A 148 22.99 -4.22 -12.52
N ALA A 149 22.79 -3.07 -11.90
CA ALA A 149 23.29 -2.77 -10.56
C ALA A 149 22.74 -3.75 -9.52
N LEU A 150 21.44 -4.07 -9.57
CA LEU A 150 20.79 -5.05 -8.67
C LEU A 150 21.40 -6.46 -8.82
N LYS A 151 21.92 -6.81 -9.99
CA LYS A 151 22.57 -8.11 -10.25
C LYS A 151 24.04 -8.15 -9.89
N LEU A 152 24.77 -7.06 -10.13
CA LEU A 152 26.24 -7.02 -10.01
C LEU A 152 26.72 -6.60 -8.62
N VAL A 153 25.97 -5.76 -7.93
CA VAL A 153 26.34 -5.34 -6.56
C VAL A 153 25.99 -6.46 -5.58
N PRO A 154 26.96 -7.06 -4.90
CA PRO A 154 26.69 -8.06 -3.86
C PRO A 154 25.73 -7.53 -2.80
N GLU A 155 24.79 -8.35 -2.34
CA GLU A 155 23.77 -7.92 -1.38
C GLU A 155 24.37 -7.32 -0.10
N CYS A 156 25.53 -7.82 0.34
CA CYS A 156 26.25 -7.28 1.50
C CYS A 156 26.79 -5.86 1.29
N LEU A 157 26.84 -5.35 0.06
CA LEU A 157 27.25 -3.98 -0.26
C LEU A 157 26.07 -3.07 -0.65
N GLN A 158 24.88 -3.64 -0.93
CA GLN A 158 23.72 -2.87 -1.37
C GLN A 158 23.20 -1.92 -0.29
N HIS A 159 23.47 -2.17 0.98
CA HIS A 159 23.10 -1.29 2.09
C HIS A 159 23.95 0.00 2.14
N LEU A 160 25.04 0.09 1.36
CA LEU A 160 25.91 1.27 1.25
C LEU A 160 25.43 2.24 0.16
N LEU A 161 24.55 1.80 -0.73
CA LEU A 161 24.11 2.55 -1.90
C LEU A 161 22.67 3.01 -1.71
N PHE A 162 22.44 4.29 -1.93
CA PHE A 162 21.14 4.94 -1.76
C PHE A 162 20.81 5.81 -2.96
N HIS A 163 19.53 5.88 -3.27
CA HIS A 163 18.95 6.94 -4.08
C HIS A 163 18.26 7.94 -3.14
N LEU A 164 18.54 9.23 -3.30
CA LEU A 164 17.85 10.28 -2.58
C LEU A 164 16.55 10.63 -3.30
N ASP A 165 15.44 10.58 -2.59
CA ASP A 165 14.17 11.04 -3.14
C ASP A 165 14.19 12.55 -3.41
N GLY A 166 13.65 12.95 -4.55
CA GLY A 166 13.70 14.31 -5.04
C GLY A 166 12.37 14.81 -5.61
N PRO A 167 12.27 16.14 -5.83
CA PRO A 167 11.07 16.71 -6.43
C PRO A 167 10.75 16.04 -7.78
N PRO A 168 9.46 15.80 -8.07
CA PRO A 168 8.26 16.27 -7.36
C PRO A 168 7.75 15.36 -6.24
N TYR A 169 8.49 14.34 -5.81
CA TYR A 169 8.12 13.41 -4.73
C TYR A 169 6.81 12.63 -5.00
N GLY A 170 6.49 12.38 -6.25
CA GLY A 170 5.25 11.72 -6.65
C GLY A 170 3.99 12.56 -6.47
N VAL A 171 4.09 13.88 -6.25
CA VAL A 171 2.97 14.77 -5.94
C VAL A 171 3.01 16.02 -6.80
N LYS A 172 1.89 16.39 -7.44
CA LYS A 172 1.75 17.59 -8.27
C LYS A 172 1.45 18.86 -7.46
N ASP A 173 0.86 18.71 -6.29
CA ASP A 173 0.51 19.82 -5.40
C ASP A 173 1.76 20.49 -4.82
N ALA A 174 2.01 21.76 -5.18
CA ALA A 174 3.20 22.50 -4.80
C ALA A 174 3.31 22.72 -3.27
N MET A 175 2.19 22.83 -2.55
CA MET A 175 2.20 23.01 -1.10
C MET A 175 2.64 21.70 -0.42
N ILE A 176 2.14 20.57 -0.89
CA ILE A 176 2.53 19.25 -0.37
C ILE A 176 4.01 18.99 -0.68
N GLN A 177 4.48 19.30 -1.90
CA GLN A 177 5.91 19.22 -2.26
C GLN A 177 6.78 20.06 -1.32
N ALA A 178 6.37 21.30 -1.03
CA ALA A 178 7.09 22.18 -0.12
C ALA A 178 7.17 21.61 1.31
N ASN A 179 6.09 21.00 1.80
CA ASN A 179 6.04 20.37 3.11
C ASN A 179 6.96 19.12 3.18
N ILE A 180 6.95 18.29 2.13
CA ILE A 180 7.85 17.14 2.03
C ILE A 180 9.30 17.62 2.02
N ARG A 181 9.63 18.59 1.16
CA ARG A 181 10.97 19.17 1.07
C ARG A 181 11.45 19.75 2.40
N ALA A 182 10.57 20.46 3.11
CA ALA A 182 10.90 21.01 4.44
C ALA A 182 11.16 19.92 5.49
N SER A 183 10.59 18.74 5.31
CA SER A 183 10.82 17.59 6.19
C SER A 183 12.14 16.85 5.89
N TYR A 184 12.67 16.97 4.69
CA TYR A 184 13.93 16.35 4.24
C TYR A 184 15.09 17.34 4.36
N THR A 185 15.42 17.72 5.59
CA THR A 185 16.57 18.60 5.85
C THR A 185 17.89 17.83 5.72
N PRO A 186 19.01 18.49 5.37
CA PRO A 186 20.33 17.83 5.36
C PRO A 186 20.69 17.14 6.68
N SER A 187 20.27 17.73 7.80
CA SER A 187 20.45 17.13 9.13
C SER A 187 19.62 15.86 9.32
N SER A 188 18.36 15.83 8.86
CA SER A 188 17.52 14.62 8.97
C SER A 188 18.05 13.49 8.10
N VAL A 189 18.48 13.79 6.87
CA VAL A 189 19.09 12.81 5.96
C VAL A 189 20.41 12.29 6.54
N PHE A 190 21.24 13.18 7.08
CA PHE A 190 22.49 12.80 7.73
C PHE A 190 22.28 11.96 9.00
N HIS A 191 21.28 12.30 9.82
CA HIS A 191 20.89 11.49 10.99
C HIS A 191 20.45 10.08 10.60
N GLU A 192 19.58 9.95 9.58
CA GLU A 192 19.17 8.64 9.08
C GLU A 192 20.37 7.83 8.59
N TRP A 193 21.31 8.48 7.87
CA TRP A 193 22.53 7.83 7.38
C TRP A 193 23.47 7.42 8.52
N VAL A 194 23.69 8.27 9.54
CA VAL A 194 24.53 7.96 10.71
C VAL A 194 23.92 6.82 11.53
N ASN A 195 22.62 6.83 11.75
CA ASN A 195 21.91 5.79 12.51
C ASN A 195 21.99 4.39 11.86
N LEU A 196 22.36 4.30 10.58
CA LEU A 196 22.68 3.00 9.94
C LEU A 196 23.93 2.34 10.55
N TRP A 197 24.89 3.16 10.99
CA TRP A 197 26.22 2.69 11.37
C TRP A 197 26.46 2.68 12.87
N TRP A 198 25.71 3.51 13.63
CA TRP A 198 25.94 3.72 15.05
C TRP A 198 24.84 3.05 15.90
N GLU A 199 25.20 1.99 16.62
CA GLU A 199 24.35 1.37 17.64
C GLU A 199 24.44 2.18 18.93
N GLY A 200 23.65 3.21 19.16
CA GLY A 200 23.76 3.96 20.38
C GLY A 200 22.75 5.07 20.64
N HIS A 201 21.94 5.41 19.68
CA HIS A 201 20.83 6.34 19.88
C HIS A 201 19.51 5.62 19.61
N GLU A 202 18.91 5.07 20.68
CA GLU A 202 17.46 4.91 20.73
C GLU A 202 16.91 6.31 20.48
N SER A 203 16.19 6.48 19.36
CA SER A 203 15.49 7.72 19.11
C SER A 203 14.46 7.87 20.22
N GLU A 204 14.70 8.79 21.17
CA GLU A 204 13.70 9.30 22.10
C GLU A 204 12.58 10.01 21.31
N ALA A 205 11.83 9.26 20.54
CA ALA A 205 10.64 9.70 19.81
C ALA A 205 9.36 9.26 20.51
N ALA A 206 9.43 8.96 21.80
CA ALA A 206 8.27 8.82 22.66
C ALA A 206 7.88 10.17 23.24
N GLY A 207 7.36 11.06 22.40
CA GLY A 207 6.66 12.26 22.87
C GLY A 207 5.34 11.83 23.52
N ASN A 208 5.15 12.20 24.79
CA ASN A 208 3.85 12.18 25.49
C ASN A 208 2.88 13.15 24.81
N GLY A 209 2.23 12.72 23.75
CA GLY A 209 1.24 13.54 23.04
C GLY A 209 0.36 12.67 22.15
N THR A 210 -0.87 13.05 22.01
CA THR A 210 -1.93 12.37 21.22
C THR A 210 -1.69 12.38 19.70
N ASP A 211 -0.62 12.99 19.23
CA ASP A 211 -0.15 12.92 17.84
C ASP A 211 1.00 11.90 17.71
N PRO A 212 1.01 11.06 16.65
CA PRO A 212 2.13 10.15 16.41
C PRO A 212 3.44 10.93 16.30
N PRO A 213 4.56 10.37 16.79
CA PRO A 213 5.87 11.05 16.75
C PRO A 213 6.19 11.55 15.34
N SER A 214 6.79 12.71 15.23
CA SER A 214 7.02 13.41 13.95
C SER A 214 7.83 12.58 12.94
N ALA A 215 8.65 11.63 13.40
CA ALA A 215 9.39 10.69 12.56
C ALA A 215 8.48 9.61 11.96
N ALA A 216 7.50 9.10 12.71
CA ALA A 216 6.56 8.07 12.24
C ALA A 216 5.55 8.59 11.18
N SER A 217 5.42 9.91 11.05
CA SER A 217 4.53 10.53 10.05
C SER A 217 5.22 10.84 8.72
N LYS A 218 6.54 10.67 8.64
CA LYS A 218 7.34 11.00 7.46
C LYS A 218 7.88 9.70 6.84
N GLY A 219 7.81 9.60 5.52
CA GLY A 219 8.49 8.53 4.78
C GLY A 219 10.01 8.67 4.86
N TYR A 220 10.72 7.65 4.42
CA TYR A 220 12.18 7.69 4.36
C TYR A 220 12.64 8.51 3.13
N PRO A 221 13.54 9.50 3.31
CA PRO A 221 14.07 10.29 2.21
C PRO A 221 15.08 9.53 1.34
N LEU A 222 15.55 8.40 1.84
CA LEU A 222 16.57 7.56 1.22
C LEU A 222 15.97 6.22 0.78
N PHE A 223 16.19 5.87 -0.49
CA PHE A 223 15.88 4.58 -1.06
C PHE A 223 17.14 3.69 -1.10
N PRO A 224 17.31 2.77 -0.17
CA PRO A 224 18.45 1.85 -0.18
C PRO A 224 18.38 0.92 -1.41
N LEU A 225 19.52 0.63 -2.04
CA LEU A 225 19.59 -0.34 -3.14
C LEU A 225 19.12 -1.73 -2.68
N ARG A 226 19.35 -2.07 -1.41
CA ARG A 226 18.85 -3.32 -0.81
C ARG A 226 17.31 -3.37 -0.82
N THR A 227 16.64 -2.29 -0.47
CA THR A 227 15.17 -2.20 -0.52
C THR A 227 14.67 -2.28 -1.96
N LEU A 228 15.35 -1.63 -2.92
CA LEU A 228 15.00 -1.76 -4.35
C LEU A 228 15.15 -3.21 -4.84
N THR A 229 16.11 -3.96 -4.33
CA THR A 229 16.25 -5.40 -4.62
C THR A 229 15.03 -6.18 -4.12
N GLU A 230 14.50 -5.89 -2.94
CA GLU A 230 13.31 -6.55 -2.42
C GLU A 230 12.06 -6.18 -3.24
N ILE A 231 11.94 -4.93 -3.67
CA ILE A 231 10.85 -4.50 -4.57
C ILE A 231 10.94 -5.22 -5.92
N ASP A 232 12.12 -5.36 -6.50
CA ASP A 232 12.31 -6.09 -7.75
C ASP A 232 11.97 -7.59 -7.60
N ARG A 233 12.27 -8.20 -6.46
CA ARG A 233 11.83 -9.55 -6.11
C ARG A 233 10.31 -9.65 -6.04
N LEU A 234 9.66 -8.70 -5.34
CA LEU A 234 8.20 -8.60 -5.26
C LEU A 234 7.59 -8.43 -6.65
N MET A 235 8.08 -7.49 -7.46
CA MET A 235 7.60 -7.28 -8.85
C MET A 235 7.67 -8.57 -9.67
N ARG A 236 8.82 -9.24 -9.67
CA ARG A 236 9.00 -10.51 -10.42
C ARG A 236 8.07 -11.61 -9.93
N ARG A 237 7.82 -11.67 -8.63
CA ARG A 237 6.90 -12.64 -8.05
C ARG A 237 5.46 -12.34 -8.46
N VAL A 238 5.00 -11.11 -8.26
CA VAL A 238 3.61 -10.72 -8.59
C VAL A 238 3.33 -10.87 -10.07
N LYS A 239 4.28 -10.51 -10.96
CA LYS A 239 4.16 -10.75 -12.42
C LYS A 239 3.79 -12.19 -12.75
N ARG A 240 4.39 -13.17 -12.08
CA ARG A 240 4.11 -14.61 -12.33
C ARG A 240 2.77 -15.07 -11.76
N ARG A 241 2.10 -14.24 -10.97
CA ARG A 241 0.85 -14.60 -10.28
C ARG A 241 -0.35 -13.76 -10.72
N LEU A 242 -0.17 -12.78 -11.59
CA LEU A 242 -1.26 -11.92 -12.06
C LEU A 242 -2.40 -12.73 -12.68
N GLU A 243 -2.10 -13.80 -13.42
CA GLU A 243 -3.10 -14.73 -13.97
C GLU A 243 -3.93 -15.47 -12.90
N SER A 244 -3.54 -15.41 -11.63
CA SER A 244 -4.30 -15.98 -10.50
C SER A 244 -5.22 -14.95 -9.82
N VAL A 245 -5.16 -13.67 -10.20
CA VAL A 245 -5.99 -12.61 -9.64
C VAL A 245 -7.36 -12.65 -10.29
N SER A 246 -8.33 -13.21 -9.56
CA SER A 246 -9.73 -13.37 -10.03
C SER A 246 -10.72 -12.43 -9.32
N ALA A 247 -10.34 -11.83 -8.19
CA ALA A 247 -11.19 -10.90 -7.45
C ALA A 247 -11.52 -9.64 -8.28
N PRO A 248 -12.72 -9.05 -8.13
CA PRO A 248 -13.06 -7.77 -8.73
C PRO A 248 -11.96 -6.74 -8.52
N THR A 249 -11.45 -6.09 -9.58
CA THR A 249 -10.26 -5.23 -9.50
C THR A 249 -10.48 -3.87 -10.13
N LEU A 250 -10.27 -2.80 -9.35
CA LEU A 250 -10.21 -1.42 -9.83
C LEU A 250 -8.76 -0.95 -9.85
N ILE A 251 -8.32 -0.46 -11.00
CA ILE A 251 -6.98 0.11 -11.19
C ILE A 251 -7.12 1.62 -11.36
N LEU A 252 -6.44 2.40 -10.51
CA LEU A 252 -6.38 3.85 -10.57
C LEU A 252 -4.95 4.27 -10.91
N GLN A 253 -4.78 5.07 -11.96
CA GLN A 253 -3.48 5.50 -12.44
C GLN A 253 -3.50 6.98 -12.80
N ALA A 254 -2.48 7.73 -12.40
CA ALA A 254 -2.27 9.09 -12.88
C ALA A 254 -1.83 9.08 -14.35
N SER A 255 -2.44 9.94 -15.19
CA SER A 255 -2.04 10.09 -16.59
C SER A 255 -0.62 10.66 -16.71
N ASP A 256 -0.28 11.61 -15.82
CA ASP A 256 1.02 12.28 -15.75
C ASP A 256 1.91 11.71 -14.63
N ASP A 257 1.87 10.40 -14.37
CA ASP A 257 2.66 9.78 -13.30
C ASP A 257 4.16 10.01 -13.53
N ASP A 258 4.84 10.55 -12.52
CA ASP A 258 6.25 10.91 -12.58
C ASP A 258 7.21 9.72 -12.36
N MET A 259 6.71 8.64 -11.75
CA MET A 259 7.50 7.44 -11.41
C MET A 259 7.14 6.23 -12.28
N THR A 260 5.82 5.97 -12.49
CA THR A 260 5.32 4.79 -13.19
C THR A 260 4.20 5.17 -14.15
N GLY A 261 4.45 5.07 -15.45
CA GLY A 261 3.52 5.52 -16.48
C GLY A 261 2.26 4.63 -16.62
N PRO A 262 1.30 5.07 -17.44
CA PRO A 262 0.03 4.38 -17.70
C PRO A 262 0.17 2.93 -18.17
N ARG A 263 1.30 2.57 -18.75
CA ARG A 263 1.64 1.20 -19.15
C ARG A 263 1.53 0.21 -17.98
N ASN A 264 1.82 0.64 -16.76
CA ASN A 264 1.71 -0.20 -15.57
C ASN A 264 0.27 -0.62 -15.29
N ALA A 265 -0.68 0.30 -15.40
CA ALA A 265 -2.11 0.02 -15.25
C ALA A 265 -2.61 -0.92 -16.34
N GLN A 266 -2.22 -0.67 -17.59
CA GLN A 266 -2.60 -1.52 -18.72
C GLN A 266 -2.05 -2.93 -18.56
N PHE A 267 -0.79 -3.07 -18.15
CA PHE A 267 -0.15 -4.37 -17.89
C PHE A 267 -0.94 -5.18 -16.85
N VAL A 268 -1.32 -4.57 -15.71
CA VAL A 268 -2.14 -5.27 -14.70
C VAL A 268 -3.47 -5.68 -15.29
N TYR A 269 -4.14 -4.76 -16.03
CA TYR A 269 -5.44 -5.04 -16.63
C TYR A 269 -5.40 -6.23 -17.60
N ASP A 270 -4.37 -6.32 -18.42
CA ASP A 270 -4.24 -7.37 -19.43
C ASP A 270 -3.94 -8.74 -18.81
N GLU A 271 -3.11 -8.77 -17.75
CA GLU A 271 -2.60 -10.02 -17.18
C GLU A 271 -3.52 -10.66 -16.12
N ILE A 272 -4.41 -9.91 -15.46
CA ILE A 272 -5.32 -10.47 -14.45
C ILE A 272 -6.53 -11.14 -15.12
N VAL A 273 -7.01 -12.27 -14.52
CA VAL A 273 -8.17 -13.01 -15.05
C VAL A 273 -9.51 -12.54 -14.50
N SER A 274 -9.52 -11.55 -13.60
CA SER A 274 -10.76 -10.99 -13.08
C SER A 274 -11.71 -10.58 -14.21
N VAL A 275 -12.96 -11.04 -14.14
CA VAL A 275 -14.02 -10.66 -15.10
C VAL A 275 -14.57 -9.26 -14.82
N GLN A 276 -14.48 -8.81 -13.59
CA GLN A 276 -14.87 -7.45 -13.16
C GLN A 276 -13.61 -6.61 -12.94
N LYS A 277 -13.04 -6.09 -14.02
CA LYS A 277 -11.85 -5.23 -13.95
C LYS A 277 -12.06 -3.93 -14.70
N ARG A 278 -11.51 -2.84 -14.16
CA ARG A 278 -11.63 -1.49 -14.74
C ARG A 278 -10.39 -0.67 -14.46
N ILE A 279 -9.95 0.11 -15.46
CA ILE A 279 -8.96 1.17 -15.29
C ILE A 279 -9.68 2.52 -15.24
N VAL A 280 -9.24 3.39 -14.35
CA VAL A 280 -9.60 4.81 -14.31
C VAL A 280 -8.32 5.62 -14.35
N MET A 281 -8.16 6.44 -15.37
CA MET A 281 -7.08 7.41 -15.49
C MET A 281 -7.45 8.68 -14.74
N LEU A 282 -6.52 9.20 -13.95
CA LEU A 282 -6.68 10.42 -13.17
C LEU A 282 -5.80 11.52 -13.76
N GLU A 283 -6.44 12.61 -14.13
CA GLU A 283 -5.77 13.81 -14.64
C GLU A 283 -5.31 14.71 -13.47
N ASP A 284 -4.35 15.59 -13.72
CA ASP A 284 -3.89 16.61 -12.76
C ASP A 284 -3.41 16.06 -11.40
N CYS A 285 -2.75 14.92 -11.40
CA CYS A 285 -2.03 14.35 -10.26
C CYS A 285 -0.80 13.55 -10.73
N TYR A 286 0.10 13.24 -9.78
CA TYR A 286 1.26 12.40 -10.00
C TYR A 286 1.12 11.05 -9.26
N HIS A 287 2.22 10.34 -9.01
CA HIS A 287 2.26 8.97 -8.53
C HIS A 287 1.48 8.73 -7.23
N VAL A 288 1.62 9.62 -6.23
CA VAL A 288 1.00 9.44 -4.90
C VAL A 288 -0.43 9.99 -4.89
N ILE A 289 -1.30 9.37 -5.70
CA ILE A 289 -2.68 9.83 -5.95
C ILE A 289 -3.55 9.94 -4.69
N THR A 290 -3.18 9.27 -3.59
CA THR A 290 -3.92 9.24 -2.32
C THR A 290 -3.80 10.55 -1.53
N VAL A 291 -2.76 11.34 -1.78
CA VAL A 291 -2.53 12.63 -1.10
C VAL A 291 -2.61 13.82 -2.05
N ASP A 292 -2.45 13.60 -3.35
CA ASP A 292 -2.39 14.63 -4.38
C ASP A 292 -3.78 15.24 -4.68
N ARG A 293 -3.86 16.10 -5.68
CA ARG A 293 -5.04 16.89 -6.06
C ARG A 293 -6.28 16.04 -6.32
N GLN A 294 -6.13 14.82 -6.85
CA GLN A 294 -7.23 13.90 -7.17
C GLN A 294 -7.62 12.95 -6.04
N ARG A 295 -7.12 13.13 -4.82
CA ARG A 295 -7.45 12.27 -3.67
C ARG A 295 -8.94 12.08 -3.40
N GLN A 296 -9.79 13.08 -3.75
CA GLN A 296 -11.25 12.92 -3.64
C GLN A 296 -11.81 11.96 -4.68
N ALA A 297 -11.33 12.03 -5.91
CA ALA A 297 -11.70 11.10 -6.98
C ALA A 297 -11.29 9.66 -6.62
N VAL A 298 -10.11 9.47 -6.02
CA VAL A 298 -9.66 8.16 -5.51
C VAL A 298 -10.66 7.58 -4.51
N VAL A 299 -11.08 8.36 -3.50
CA VAL A 299 -12.10 7.94 -2.53
C VAL A 299 -13.40 7.56 -3.23
N LYS A 300 -13.89 8.41 -4.13
CA LYS A 300 -15.14 8.21 -4.87
C LYS A 300 -15.10 6.90 -5.67
N HIS A 301 -14.08 6.70 -6.50
CA HIS A 301 -13.99 5.52 -7.36
C HIS A 301 -13.86 4.22 -6.58
N LEU A 302 -13.04 4.18 -5.51
CA LEU A 302 -12.91 3.00 -4.66
C LEU A 302 -14.22 2.70 -3.91
N ASN A 303 -14.89 3.73 -3.37
CA ASN A 303 -16.14 3.53 -2.66
C ASN A 303 -17.25 3.00 -3.57
N GLU A 304 -17.40 3.57 -4.76
CA GLU A 304 -18.39 3.13 -5.77
C GLU A 304 -18.12 1.70 -6.21
N PHE A 305 -16.84 1.38 -6.51
CA PHE A 305 -16.44 0.06 -6.96
C PHE A 305 -16.66 -1.02 -5.90
N PHE A 306 -16.25 -0.78 -4.66
CA PHE A 306 -16.48 -1.72 -3.56
C PHE A 306 -17.97 -1.87 -3.22
N GLY A 307 -18.78 -0.80 -3.38
CA GLY A 307 -20.23 -0.87 -3.23
C GLY A 307 -20.87 -1.79 -4.27
N ALA A 308 -20.48 -1.66 -5.53
CA ALA A 308 -20.97 -2.52 -6.61
C ALA A 308 -20.54 -3.98 -6.42
N SER A 309 -19.29 -4.21 -5.97
CA SER A 309 -18.78 -5.56 -5.68
C SER A 309 -19.53 -6.22 -4.52
N THR A 310 -19.91 -5.44 -3.48
CA THR A 310 -20.76 -5.94 -2.38
C THR A 310 -22.08 -6.49 -2.90
N LEU A 311 -22.77 -5.73 -3.76
CA LEU A 311 -24.06 -6.12 -4.31
C LEU A 311 -23.98 -7.38 -5.16
N ALA A 312 -22.94 -7.50 -5.98
CA ALA A 312 -22.68 -8.67 -6.81
C ALA A 312 -22.42 -9.93 -5.95
N SER A 313 -21.55 -9.81 -4.94
CA SER A 313 -21.24 -10.91 -4.02
C SER A 313 -22.44 -11.35 -3.20
N HIS A 314 -23.31 -10.41 -2.80
CA HIS A 314 -24.55 -10.74 -2.07
C HIS A 314 -25.53 -11.55 -2.93
N GLY A 315 -25.67 -11.21 -4.21
CA GLY A 315 -26.50 -11.94 -5.17
C GLY A 315 -26.04 -13.38 -5.35
N VAL A 316 -24.74 -13.62 -5.53
CA VAL A 316 -24.16 -14.96 -5.69
C VAL A 316 -24.36 -15.80 -4.42
N ARG A 317 -24.05 -15.26 -3.24
CA ARG A 317 -24.21 -15.99 -1.97
C ARG A 317 -25.66 -16.38 -1.69
N LYS A 318 -26.62 -15.55 -2.12
CA LYS A 318 -28.05 -15.86 -1.95
C LYS A 318 -28.48 -17.02 -2.83
N LEU A 319 -28.01 -17.07 -4.07
CA LEU A 319 -28.30 -18.19 -5.00
C LEU A 319 -27.72 -19.51 -4.47
N ASP A 320 -26.47 -19.51 -4.00
CA ASP A 320 -25.82 -20.68 -3.41
C ASP A 320 -26.55 -21.21 -2.15
N GLN A 321 -27.16 -20.32 -1.37
CA GLN A 321 -27.97 -20.72 -0.21
C GLN A 321 -29.32 -21.32 -0.63
N GLU A 322 -29.98 -20.75 -1.63
CA GLU A 322 -31.25 -21.26 -2.16
C GLU A 322 -31.06 -22.64 -2.80
N GLU A 323 -29.95 -22.87 -3.53
CA GLU A 323 -29.63 -24.20 -4.08
C GLU A 323 -29.32 -25.25 -3.01
N ARG A 324 -28.63 -24.88 -1.91
CA ARG A 324 -28.35 -25.79 -0.79
C ARG A 324 -29.57 -26.17 0.06
N VAL A 325 -30.61 -25.37 0.02
CA VAL A 325 -31.88 -25.62 0.74
C VAL A 325 -32.83 -26.46 -0.14
N ALA A 326 -32.61 -26.47 -1.46
CA ALA A 326 -33.41 -27.22 -2.43
C ALA A 326 -32.93 -28.67 -2.62
N HIS A 327 -31.79 -29.05 -2.03
CA HIS A 327 -31.22 -30.40 -1.98
C HIS A 327 -31.17 -30.91 -0.54
#